data_8de70c869f7f3a28b5a9a9ef895c6b7c
#
_entry.id   8de70c869f7f3a28b5a9a9ef895c6b7c
#
_cell.length_a   1.000
_cell.length_b   1.000
_cell.length_c   1.000
_cell.angle_alpha   90.00
_cell.angle_beta   90.00
_cell.angle_gamma   90.00
#
_symmetry.space_group_name_H-M   'P 1'
#
loop_
_entity.id
_entity.type
_entity.pdbx_description
1 polymer ?
#
loop_
_entity_poly.entity_id
_entity_poly.type
_entity_poly.pdbx_seq_one_letter_code
_entity_poly.pdbx_strand_id
1 'polypeptide(L)'
;MKQVLEDAQMNLLVYNTLSFGTAVMLGAFVYFLTQIKSVAKQYQNGVAVSAVVVGIAGYHYFRMWSGWAEGMVNEGYRYADWLITVPLLVIELLIVLGVTADRRKKLMTTLVPATVLMIGLGYPGETSANETTKWTFWVLSMIPFLYILFTLSGELKAAKARETGAVSKSISNATKILLVTWLVYPIAYLIPVVFTVSDGAEAGRQLAYTVADITAKALYGLMILNIAKARSGDSH
;
A
#
# COMPACT_ATOMS: atom_id res chain seq x y z
N MET A 1 12.63 -35.54 7.01
CA MET A 1 11.50 -35.73 6.09
C MET A 1 10.32 -34.78 6.41
N LYS A 2 9.84 -34.70 7.66
CA LYS A 2 8.74 -33.78 8.03
C LYS A 2 9.10 -32.31 7.79
N GLN A 3 10.27 -31.85 8.24
CA GLN A 3 10.77 -30.48 8.02
C GLN A 3 10.88 -30.13 6.53
N VAL A 4 11.44 -31.00 5.72
CA VAL A 4 11.56 -30.78 4.26
C VAL A 4 10.20 -30.63 3.57
N LEU A 5 9.18 -31.35 4.06
CA LEU A 5 7.82 -31.21 3.54
C LEU A 5 7.16 -29.91 4.00
N GLU A 6 7.41 -29.47 5.24
CA GLU A 6 6.92 -28.19 5.75
C GLU A 6 7.53 -27.02 4.99
N ASP A 7 8.84 -27.03 4.76
CA ASP A 7 9.57 -26.01 3.98
C ASP A 7 9.05 -25.95 2.53
N ALA A 8 8.81 -27.10 1.88
CA ALA A 8 8.24 -27.17 0.53
C ALA A 8 6.82 -26.59 0.47
N GLN A 9 5.98 -26.87 1.48
CA GLN A 9 4.62 -26.32 1.58
C GLN A 9 4.64 -24.81 1.78
N MET A 10 5.53 -24.28 2.62
CA MET A 10 5.68 -22.85 2.86
C MET A 10 6.13 -22.11 1.60
N ASN A 11 7.10 -22.67 0.87
CA ASN A 11 7.56 -22.12 -0.42
C ASN A 11 6.42 -22.09 -1.46
N LEU A 12 5.63 -23.15 -1.56
CA LEU A 12 4.49 -23.21 -2.46
C LEU A 12 3.39 -22.21 -2.07
N LEU A 13 3.18 -21.99 -0.78
CA LEU A 13 2.22 -21.01 -0.27
C LEU A 13 2.61 -19.59 -0.69
N VAL A 14 3.88 -19.21 -0.53
CA VAL A 14 4.38 -17.89 -0.95
C VAL A 14 4.28 -17.74 -2.47
N TYR A 15 4.72 -18.76 -3.24
CA TYR A 15 4.61 -18.76 -4.69
C TYR A 15 3.16 -18.49 -5.16
N ASN A 16 2.20 -19.23 -4.61
CA ASN A 16 0.79 -19.08 -4.96
C ASN A 16 0.25 -17.70 -4.53
N THR A 17 0.69 -17.19 -3.40
CA THR A 17 0.26 -15.88 -2.89
C THR A 17 0.79 -14.73 -3.74
N LEU A 18 2.04 -14.80 -4.20
CA LEU A 18 2.61 -13.81 -5.12
C LEU A 18 1.93 -13.86 -6.49
N SER A 19 1.64 -15.06 -7.00
CA SER A 19 0.86 -15.26 -8.23
C SER A 19 -0.53 -14.66 -8.11
N PHE A 20 -1.24 -14.93 -7.00
CA PHE A 20 -2.54 -14.36 -6.71
C PHE A 20 -2.49 -12.83 -6.62
N GLY A 21 -1.49 -12.28 -5.92
CA GLY A 21 -1.25 -10.84 -5.85
C GLY A 21 -1.07 -10.20 -7.22
N THR A 22 -0.28 -10.85 -8.09
CA THR A 22 -0.11 -10.42 -9.49
C THR A 22 -1.45 -10.35 -10.22
N ALA A 23 -2.24 -11.42 -10.15
CA ALA A 23 -3.54 -11.49 -10.83
C ALA A 23 -4.52 -10.42 -10.31
N VAL A 24 -4.59 -10.22 -8.98
CA VAL A 24 -5.45 -9.18 -8.38
C VAL A 24 -5.04 -7.79 -8.82
N MET A 25 -3.74 -7.48 -8.81
CA MET A 25 -3.24 -6.16 -9.21
C MET A 25 -3.52 -5.87 -10.69
N LEU A 26 -3.27 -6.85 -11.58
CA LEU A 26 -3.55 -6.69 -13.01
C LEU A 26 -5.06 -6.59 -13.30
N GLY A 27 -5.88 -7.38 -12.61
CA GLY A 27 -7.34 -7.28 -12.71
C GLY A 27 -7.86 -5.91 -12.25
N ALA A 28 -7.35 -5.41 -11.13
CA ALA A 28 -7.69 -4.09 -10.61
C ALA A 28 -7.22 -2.97 -11.57
N PHE A 29 -6.04 -3.12 -12.18
CA PHE A 29 -5.54 -2.18 -13.19
C PHE A 29 -6.52 -2.02 -14.36
N VAL A 30 -6.92 -3.14 -14.98
CA VAL A 30 -7.88 -3.12 -16.08
C VAL A 30 -9.22 -2.51 -15.62
N TYR A 31 -9.71 -2.92 -14.44
CA TYR A 31 -10.95 -2.40 -13.88
C TYR A 31 -10.90 -0.88 -13.70
N PHE A 32 -9.86 -0.33 -13.04
CA PHE A 32 -9.77 1.11 -12.81
C PHE A 32 -9.66 1.91 -14.11
N LEU A 33 -8.95 1.40 -15.13
CA LEU A 33 -8.91 2.03 -16.44
C LEU A 33 -10.33 2.22 -17.04
N THR A 34 -11.19 1.22 -16.90
CA THR A 34 -12.59 1.30 -17.39
C THR A 34 -13.43 2.29 -16.57
N GLN A 35 -13.04 2.59 -15.34
CA GLN A 35 -13.80 3.45 -14.43
C GLN A 35 -13.41 4.94 -14.48
N ILE A 36 -12.33 5.32 -15.15
CA ILE A 36 -11.86 6.73 -15.17
C ILE A 36 -12.96 7.68 -15.63
N LYS A 37 -13.71 7.32 -16.68
CA LYS A 37 -14.78 8.15 -17.25
C LYS A 37 -16.12 8.04 -16.49
N SER A 38 -16.23 7.16 -15.49
CA SER A 38 -17.45 6.97 -14.69
C SER A 38 -17.61 7.98 -13.56
N VAL A 39 -16.65 8.90 -13.41
CA VAL A 39 -16.64 9.93 -12.36
C VAL A 39 -16.50 11.33 -12.97
N ALA A 40 -16.89 12.37 -12.23
CA ALA A 40 -16.75 13.76 -12.65
C ALA A 40 -15.27 14.10 -12.99
N LYS A 41 -15.07 14.98 -13.98
CA LYS A 41 -13.75 15.30 -14.55
C LYS A 41 -12.68 15.63 -13.51
N GLN A 42 -13.06 16.31 -12.44
CA GLN A 42 -12.15 16.69 -11.34
C GLN A 42 -11.60 15.52 -10.53
N TYR A 43 -12.25 14.34 -10.57
CA TYR A 43 -11.84 13.13 -9.85
C TYR A 43 -11.20 12.08 -10.76
N GLN A 44 -11.26 12.25 -12.09
CA GLN A 44 -10.71 11.29 -13.06
C GLN A 44 -9.22 11.01 -12.82
N ASN A 45 -8.44 12.05 -12.50
CA ASN A 45 -7.03 11.88 -12.18
C ASN A 45 -6.80 11.02 -10.92
N GLY A 46 -7.69 11.08 -9.92
CA GLY A 46 -7.60 10.19 -8.74
C GLY A 46 -7.75 8.73 -9.14
N VAL A 47 -8.79 8.40 -9.93
CA VAL A 47 -9.01 7.03 -10.41
C VAL A 47 -7.91 6.56 -11.37
N ALA A 48 -7.37 7.46 -12.20
CA ALA A 48 -6.23 7.16 -13.07
C ALA A 48 -4.97 6.83 -12.25
N VAL A 49 -4.73 7.54 -11.14
CA VAL A 49 -3.62 7.24 -10.23
C VAL A 49 -3.82 5.87 -9.57
N SER A 50 -5.05 5.50 -9.15
CA SER A 50 -5.33 4.15 -8.64
C SER A 50 -4.96 3.08 -9.68
N ALA A 51 -5.28 3.28 -10.97
CA ALA A 51 -4.87 2.35 -12.03
C ALA A 51 -3.33 2.26 -12.14
N VAL A 52 -2.62 3.39 -12.12
CA VAL A 52 -1.16 3.41 -12.19
C VAL A 52 -0.54 2.68 -10.99
N VAL A 53 -1.05 2.90 -9.78
CA VAL A 53 -0.60 2.23 -8.54
C VAL A 53 -0.68 0.71 -8.68
N VAL A 54 -1.84 0.17 -9.03
CA VAL A 54 -2.00 -1.29 -9.15
C VAL A 54 -1.28 -1.85 -10.38
N GLY A 55 -1.11 -1.08 -11.45
CA GLY A 55 -0.32 -1.48 -12.62
C GLY A 55 1.16 -1.65 -12.30
N ILE A 56 1.76 -0.70 -11.56
CA ILE A 56 3.15 -0.77 -11.07
C ILE A 56 3.29 -1.94 -10.09
N ALA A 57 2.37 -2.06 -9.14
CA ALA A 57 2.36 -3.17 -8.19
C ALA A 57 2.27 -4.52 -8.91
N GLY A 58 1.39 -4.67 -9.90
CA GLY A 58 1.25 -5.89 -10.71
C GLY A 58 2.57 -6.30 -11.39
N TYR A 59 3.31 -5.33 -11.95
CA TYR A 59 4.63 -5.58 -12.52
C TYR A 59 5.63 -6.10 -11.47
N HIS A 60 5.72 -5.45 -10.30
CA HIS A 60 6.67 -5.86 -9.27
C HIS A 60 6.27 -7.20 -8.62
N TYR A 61 4.98 -7.46 -8.44
CA TYR A 61 4.48 -8.76 -7.99
C TYR A 61 4.83 -9.88 -8.98
N PHE A 62 4.69 -9.63 -10.28
CA PHE A 62 5.14 -10.56 -11.32
C PHE A 62 6.65 -10.84 -11.23
N ARG A 63 7.48 -9.80 -10.99
CA ARG A 63 8.93 -9.96 -10.81
C ARG A 63 9.28 -10.75 -9.55
N MET A 64 8.59 -10.50 -8.43
CA MET A 64 8.76 -11.27 -7.20
C MET A 64 8.32 -12.72 -7.37
N TRP A 65 7.19 -12.95 -8.00
CA TRP A 65 6.68 -14.30 -8.29
C TRP A 65 7.64 -15.09 -9.18
N SER A 66 8.11 -14.50 -10.28
CA SER A 66 9.09 -15.13 -11.17
C SER A 66 10.40 -15.43 -10.45
N GLY A 67 10.94 -14.47 -9.69
CA GLY A 67 12.16 -14.67 -8.91
C GLY A 67 12.01 -15.75 -7.84
N TRP A 68 10.88 -15.81 -7.15
CA TRP A 68 10.60 -16.85 -6.15
C TRP A 68 10.59 -18.26 -6.77
N ALA A 69 10.05 -18.40 -7.97
CA ALA A 69 10.08 -19.67 -8.72
C ALA A 69 11.51 -20.14 -9.03
N GLU A 70 12.46 -19.21 -9.14
CA GLU A 70 13.90 -19.47 -9.36
C GLU A 70 14.70 -19.56 -8.05
N GLY A 71 14.03 -19.55 -6.88
CA GLY A 71 14.67 -19.57 -5.57
C GLY A 71 15.32 -18.25 -5.16
N MET A 72 14.98 -17.13 -5.83
CA MET A 72 15.50 -15.80 -5.52
C MET A 72 14.51 -15.00 -4.69
N VAL A 73 14.95 -14.55 -3.51
CA VAL A 73 14.22 -13.55 -2.70
C VAL A 73 14.88 -12.20 -2.89
N ASN A 74 14.15 -11.26 -3.48
CA ASN A 74 14.66 -9.91 -3.75
C ASN A 74 13.68 -8.84 -3.25
N GLU A 75 13.85 -8.40 -2.02
CA GLU A 75 13.05 -7.33 -1.41
C GLU A 75 13.18 -5.98 -2.16
N GLY A 76 14.22 -5.80 -2.96
CA GLY A 76 14.39 -4.62 -3.80
C GLY A 76 13.21 -4.35 -4.72
N TYR A 77 12.53 -5.39 -5.24
CA TYR A 77 11.33 -5.21 -6.06
C TYR A 77 10.16 -4.64 -5.27
N ARG A 78 10.00 -5.09 -4.02
CA ARG A 78 8.95 -4.59 -3.11
C ARG A 78 9.19 -3.13 -2.73
N TYR A 79 10.42 -2.80 -2.36
CA TYR A 79 10.80 -1.43 -2.02
C TYR A 79 10.75 -0.48 -3.23
N ALA A 80 11.12 -0.95 -4.43
CA ALA A 80 10.96 -0.19 -5.66
C ALA A 80 9.48 0.10 -5.98
N ASP A 81 8.60 -0.89 -5.77
CA ASP A 81 7.15 -0.69 -5.85
C ASP A 81 6.69 0.38 -4.86
N TRP A 82 6.99 0.23 -3.58
CA TRP A 82 6.55 1.14 -2.53
C TRP A 82 7.09 2.56 -2.71
N LEU A 83 8.33 2.72 -3.17
CA LEU A 83 8.94 4.03 -3.41
C LEU A 83 8.14 4.87 -4.42
N ILE A 84 7.49 4.21 -5.36
CA ILE A 84 6.66 4.86 -6.38
C ILE A 84 5.19 4.87 -5.93
N THR A 85 4.66 3.74 -5.47
CA THR A 85 3.22 3.60 -5.25
C THR A 85 2.75 4.28 -3.97
N VAL A 86 3.53 4.31 -2.88
CA VAL A 86 3.09 4.94 -1.61
C VAL A 86 2.90 6.46 -1.74
N PRO A 87 3.80 7.23 -2.40
CA PRO A 87 3.50 8.62 -2.74
C PRO A 87 2.22 8.79 -3.57
N LEU A 88 1.98 7.91 -4.54
CA LEU A 88 0.79 7.95 -5.39
C LEU A 88 -0.50 7.65 -4.61
N LEU A 89 -0.48 6.74 -3.63
CA LEU A 89 -1.62 6.48 -2.74
C LEU A 89 -2.01 7.74 -1.93
N VAL A 90 -1.04 8.53 -1.49
CA VAL A 90 -1.32 9.82 -0.84
C VAL A 90 -1.92 10.82 -1.83
N ILE A 91 -1.38 10.89 -3.03
CA ILE A 91 -1.85 11.82 -4.07
C ILE A 91 -3.31 11.53 -4.46
N GLU A 92 -3.65 10.27 -4.75
CA GLU A 92 -5.02 9.89 -5.13
C GLU A 92 -6.03 10.20 -4.03
N LEU A 93 -5.67 9.94 -2.77
CA LEU A 93 -6.51 10.29 -1.62
C LEU A 93 -6.78 11.80 -1.58
N LEU A 94 -5.74 12.62 -1.66
CA LEU A 94 -5.87 14.07 -1.59
C LEU A 94 -6.69 14.67 -2.75
N ILE A 95 -6.72 13.99 -3.91
CA ILE A 95 -7.57 14.39 -5.05
C ILE A 95 -9.05 14.20 -4.70
N VAL A 96 -9.41 13.05 -4.12
CA VAL A 96 -10.83 12.72 -3.89
C VAL A 96 -11.38 13.26 -2.57
N LEU A 97 -10.53 13.69 -1.63
CA LEU A 97 -10.97 14.24 -0.33
C LEU A 97 -11.63 15.62 -0.42
N GLY A 98 -11.56 16.31 -1.58
CA GLY A 98 -12.17 17.62 -1.76
C GLY A 98 -11.55 18.72 -0.88
N VAL A 99 -10.26 18.61 -0.58
CA VAL A 99 -9.49 19.69 0.07
C VAL A 99 -9.20 20.81 -0.94
N THR A 100 -9.08 22.05 -0.44
CA THR A 100 -8.75 23.21 -1.29
C THR A 100 -7.42 22.99 -2.04
N ALA A 101 -7.25 23.65 -3.18
CA ALA A 101 -6.03 23.50 -3.99
C ALA A 101 -4.75 23.85 -3.19
N ASP A 102 -4.78 24.93 -2.39
CA ASP A 102 -3.64 25.36 -1.59
C ASP A 102 -3.33 24.34 -0.47
N ARG A 103 -4.37 23.83 0.20
CA ARG A 103 -4.21 22.78 1.23
C ARG A 103 -3.65 21.52 0.62
N ARG A 104 -4.17 21.07 -0.53
CA ARG A 104 -3.69 19.91 -1.25
C ARG A 104 -2.22 20.07 -1.64
N LYS A 105 -1.84 21.22 -2.21
CA LYS A 105 -0.44 21.52 -2.56
C LYS A 105 0.47 21.43 -1.32
N LYS A 106 0.07 22.06 -0.21
CA LYS A 106 0.84 22.00 1.05
C LYS A 106 1.00 20.57 1.57
N LEU A 107 -0.07 19.77 1.55
CA LEU A 107 -0.01 18.36 1.97
C LEU A 107 0.88 17.53 1.05
N MET A 108 0.78 17.70 -0.28
CA MET A 108 1.63 16.99 -1.22
C MET A 108 3.12 17.32 -1.02
N THR A 109 3.46 18.59 -0.80
CA THR A 109 4.85 19.03 -0.61
C THR A 109 5.48 18.53 0.70
N THR A 110 4.69 18.10 1.67
CA THR A 110 5.20 17.53 2.93
C THR A 110 5.08 16.01 2.98
N LEU A 111 3.94 15.46 2.54
CA LEU A 111 3.68 14.02 2.65
C LEU A 111 4.44 13.20 1.60
N VAL A 112 4.56 13.68 0.35
CA VAL A 112 5.29 12.94 -0.69
C VAL A 112 6.77 12.75 -0.32
N PRO A 113 7.54 13.79 0.08
CA PRO A 113 8.90 13.57 0.57
C PRO A 113 8.96 12.69 1.83
N ALA A 114 7.97 12.79 2.73
CA ALA A 114 7.93 11.95 3.93
C ALA A 114 7.73 10.47 3.58
N THR A 115 6.89 10.14 2.56
CA THR A 115 6.73 8.75 2.09
C THR A 115 8.02 8.22 1.46
N VAL A 116 8.70 9.01 0.64
CA VAL A 116 10.00 8.65 0.04
C VAL A 116 11.04 8.39 1.13
N LEU A 117 11.12 9.28 2.13
CA LEU A 117 12.04 9.13 3.26
C LEU A 117 11.72 7.87 4.08
N MET A 118 10.46 7.62 4.38
CA MET A 118 10.00 6.42 5.10
C MET A 118 10.46 5.14 4.43
N ILE A 119 10.20 5.01 3.12
CA ILE A 119 10.58 3.81 2.34
C ILE A 119 12.10 3.71 2.20
N GLY A 120 12.78 4.82 1.90
CA GLY A 120 14.24 4.86 1.76
C GLY A 120 14.98 4.49 3.06
N LEU A 121 14.44 4.86 4.23
CA LEU A 121 14.99 4.45 5.53
C LEU A 121 14.66 3.00 5.86
N GLY A 122 13.51 2.47 5.47
CA GLY A 122 13.14 1.08 5.74
C GLY A 122 14.04 0.07 5.04
N TYR A 123 14.41 0.33 3.79
CA TYR A 123 15.14 -0.62 2.94
C TYR A 123 16.49 -1.12 3.50
N PRO A 124 17.42 -0.26 3.93
CA PRO A 124 18.70 -0.71 4.48
C PRO A 124 18.54 -1.57 5.73
N GLY A 125 17.52 -1.29 6.54
CA GLY A 125 17.21 -2.09 7.73
C GLY A 125 16.70 -3.46 7.38
N GLU A 126 15.70 -3.57 6.50
CA GLU A 126 15.08 -4.85 6.15
C GLU A 126 16.05 -5.81 5.44
N THR A 127 16.94 -5.27 4.61
CA THR A 127 17.95 -6.06 3.89
C THR A 127 19.20 -6.36 4.68
N SER A 128 19.39 -5.77 5.87
CA SER A 128 20.56 -5.99 6.71
C SER A 128 20.55 -7.37 7.39
N ALA A 129 21.71 -8.00 7.49
CA ALA A 129 21.90 -9.17 8.37
C ALA A 129 22.10 -8.77 9.84
N ASN A 130 22.46 -7.50 10.12
CA ASN A 130 22.75 -7.02 11.47
C ASN A 130 21.48 -6.56 12.16
N GLU A 131 21.17 -7.16 13.31
CA GLU A 131 19.97 -6.90 14.09
C GLU A 131 19.87 -5.44 14.57
N THR A 132 20.98 -4.87 15.06
CA THR A 132 21.03 -3.47 15.49
C THR A 132 20.69 -2.52 14.33
N THR A 133 21.19 -2.82 13.14
CA THR A 133 20.87 -2.07 11.92
C THR A 133 19.39 -2.17 11.58
N LYS A 134 18.80 -3.37 11.66
CA LYS A 134 17.35 -3.57 11.46
C LYS A 134 16.53 -2.69 12.38
N TRP A 135 16.79 -2.76 13.69
CA TRP A 135 16.07 -1.95 14.68
C TRP A 135 16.28 -0.45 14.49
N THR A 136 17.51 -0.02 14.21
CA THR A 136 17.82 1.39 14.00
C THR A 136 17.03 1.97 12.84
N PHE A 137 17.06 1.32 11.69
CA PHE A 137 16.36 1.80 10.51
C PHE A 137 14.84 1.64 10.62
N TRP A 138 14.35 0.62 11.32
CA TRP A 138 12.93 0.51 11.64
C TRP A 138 12.46 1.73 12.46
N VAL A 139 13.16 2.07 13.55
CA VAL A 139 12.80 3.24 14.38
C VAL A 139 12.88 4.53 13.56
N LEU A 140 13.93 4.71 12.76
CA LEU A 140 14.08 5.91 11.92
C LEU A 140 12.96 6.03 10.89
N SER A 141 12.53 4.93 10.25
CA SER A 141 11.44 4.92 9.30
C SER A 141 10.06 5.15 9.94
N MET A 142 9.90 4.78 11.22
CA MET A 142 8.67 5.03 11.97
C MET A 142 8.39 6.52 12.22
N ILE A 143 9.39 7.38 12.23
CA ILE A 143 9.20 8.83 12.42
C ILE A 143 8.37 9.43 11.27
N PRO A 144 8.80 9.34 9.99
CA PRO A 144 7.98 9.83 8.89
C PRO A 144 6.68 9.01 8.72
N PHE A 145 6.67 7.72 9.04
CA PHE A 145 5.44 6.89 9.02
C PHE A 145 4.36 7.47 9.92
N LEU A 146 4.66 7.73 11.19
CA LEU A 146 3.72 8.28 12.16
C LEU A 146 3.28 9.69 11.74
N TYR A 147 4.18 10.53 11.26
CA TYR A 147 3.84 11.85 10.73
C TYR A 147 2.79 11.77 9.61
N ILE A 148 3.00 10.88 8.63
CA ILE A 148 2.07 10.66 7.51
C ILE A 148 0.73 10.17 8.06
N LEU A 149 0.75 9.15 8.91
CA LEU A 149 -0.46 8.51 9.45
C LEU A 149 -1.32 9.51 10.26
N PHE A 150 -0.71 10.31 11.14
CA PHE A 150 -1.41 11.33 11.91
C PHE A 150 -1.98 12.44 11.00
N THR A 151 -1.20 12.89 10.02
CA THR A 151 -1.63 13.93 9.10
C THR A 151 -2.81 13.47 8.25
N LEU A 152 -2.72 12.29 7.63
CA LEU A 152 -3.81 11.73 6.81
C LEU A 152 -5.06 11.43 7.65
N SER A 153 -4.89 10.91 8.87
CA SER A 153 -6.02 10.65 9.78
C SER A 153 -6.75 11.95 10.12
N GLY A 154 -6.02 13.05 10.35
CA GLY A 154 -6.58 14.37 10.57
C GLY A 154 -7.38 14.90 9.37
N GLU A 155 -6.83 14.79 8.17
CA GLU A 155 -7.51 15.21 6.93
C GLU A 155 -8.76 14.37 6.63
N LEU A 156 -8.69 13.05 6.83
CA LEU A 156 -9.83 12.14 6.66
C LEU A 156 -10.94 12.46 7.67
N LYS A 157 -10.58 12.71 8.94
CA LYS A 157 -11.53 13.12 9.97
C LYS A 157 -12.19 14.46 9.63
N ALA A 158 -11.40 15.44 9.18
CA ALA A 158 -11.91 16.75 8.76
C ALA A 158 -12.79 16.65 7.51
N ALA A 159 -12.43 15.83 6.53
CA ALA A 159 -13.23 15.57 5.35
C ALA A 159 -14.57 14.90 5.71
N LYS A 160 -14.52 13.85 6.54
CA LYS A 160 -15.73 13.16 7.01
C LYS A 160 -16.70 14.10 7.75
N ALA A 161 -16.18 15.05 8.52
CA ALA A 161 -17.02 16.01 9.29
C ALA A 161 -17.73 17.03 8.39
N ARG A 162 -17.22 17.28 7.18
CA ARG A 162 -17.82 18.20 6.18
C ARG A 162 -18.88 17.52 5.32
N GLU A 163 -18.94 16.20 5.32
CA GLU A 163 -19.75 15.43 4.40
C GLU A 163 -20.85 14.64 5.12
N THR A 164 -21.91 14.31 4.40
CA THR A 164 -23.02 13.50 4.88
C THR A 164 -23.29 12.32 3.93
N GLY A 165 -24.22 11.45 4.28
CA GLY A 165 -24.68 10.38 3.39
C GLY A 165 -23.58 9.43 2.90
N ALA A 166 -23.60 9.14 1.61
CA ALA A 166 -22.72 8.16 0.96
C ALA A 166 -21.25 8.59 0.98
N VAL A 167 -20.96 9.88 0.81
CA VAL A 167 -19.59 10.43 0.81
C VAL A 167 -18.95 10.21 2.19
N SER A 168 -19.62 10.62 3.27
CA SER A 168 -19.12 10.43 4.65
C SER A 168 -18.86 8.97 4.97
N LYS A 169 -19.77 8.05 4.54
CA LYS A 169 -19.60 6.60 4.71
C LYS A 169 -18.38 6.08 3.96
N SER A 170 -18.20 6.49 2.71
CA SER A 170 -17.06 6.07 1.87
C SER A 170 -15.73 6.55 2.45
N ILE A 171 -15.63 7.81 2.92
CA ILE A 171 -14.46 8.35 3.61
C ILE A 171 -14.18 7.56 4.89
N SER A 172 -15.22 7.23 5.68
CA SER A 172 -15.05 6.42 6.90
C SER A 172 -14.48 5.04 6.62
N ASN A 173 -14.91 4.39 5.54
CA ASN A 173 -14.38 3.08 5.13
C ASN A 173 -12.93 3.19 4.65
N ALA A 174 -12.62 4.19 3.81
CA ALA A 174 -11.25 4.44 3.37
C ALA A 174 -10.30 4.70 4.55
N THR A 175 -10.76 5.45 5.56
CA THR A 175 -9.99 5.70 6.80
C THR A 175 -9.65 4.41 7.53
N LYS A 176 -10.64 3.52 7.71
CA LYS A 176 -10.43 2.23 8.41
C LYS A 176 -9.43 1.35 7.66
N ILE A 177 -9.60 1.23 6.35
CA ILE A 177 -8.72 0.43 5.50
C ILE A 177 -7.30 0.97 5.54
N LEU A 178 -7.12 2.28 5.37
CA LEU A 178 -5.80 2.93 5.42
C LEU A 178 -5.10 2.65 6.77
N LEU A 179 -5.77 2.94 7.88
CA LEU A 179 -5.17 2.79 9.21
C LEU A 179 -4.79 1.34 9.52
N VAL A 180 -5.72 0.40 9.29
CA VAL A 180 -5.50 -1.03 9.60
C VAL A 180 -4.41 -1.59 8.69
N THR A 181 -4.48 -1.33 7.41
CA THR A 181 -3.55 -1.91 6.44
C THR A 181 -2.13 -1.36 6.59
N TRP A 182 -2.01 -0.04 6.80
CA TRP A 182 -0.68 0.57 6.92
C TRP A 182 0.07 0.15 8.18
N LEU A 183 -0.65 -0.17 9.26
CA LEU A 183 -0.02 -0.72 10.48
C LEU A 183 0.53 -2.15 10.29
N VAL A 184 0.06 -2.89 9.29
CA VAL A 184 0.59 -4.24 8.99
C VAL A 184 2.06 -4.19 8.57
N TYR A 185 2.48 -3.16 7.80
CA TYR A 185 3.84 -3.09 7.26
C TYR A 185 4.96 -3.05 8.32
N PRO A 186 4.93 -2.13 9.31
CA PRO A 186 5.94 -2.13 10.35
C PRO A 186 5.91 -3.38 11.24
N ILE A 187 4.75 -4.03 11.39
CA ILE A 187 4.63 -5.29 12.12
C ILE A 187 5.25 -6.43 11.30
N ALA A 188 4.92 -6.53 10.02
CA ALA A 188 5.46 -7.56 9.13
C ALA A 188 6.98 -7.48 8.99
N TYR A 189 7.54 -6.26 8.92
CA TYR A 189 8.99 -6.03 8.97
C TYR A 189 9.65 -6.70 10.18
N LEU A 190 9.00 -6.67 11.36
CA LEU A 190 9.56 -7.22 12.59
C LEU A 190 9.40 -8.73 12.71
N ILE A 191 8.61 -9.41 11.89
CA ILE A 191 8.40 -10.87 12.00
C ILE A 191 9.74 -11.63 12.03
N PRO A 192 10.67 -11.48 11.07
CA PRO A 192 11.95 -12.20 11.12
C PRO A 192 12.95 -11.62 12.12
N VAL A 193 12.64 -10.49 12.75
CA VAL A 193 13.49 -9.89 13.81
C VAL A 193 13.12 -10.45 15.18
N VAL A 194 11.83 -10.64 15.43
CA VAL A 194 11.30 -11.10 16.73
C VAL A 194 11.22 -12.63 16.79
N PHE A 195 10.81 -13.26 15.70
CA PHE A 195 10.77 -14.71 15.56
C PHE A 195 12.05 -15.14 14.83
N THR A 196 12.87 -15.95 15.45
CA THR A 196 14.14 -16.44 14.90
C THR A 196 14.01 -16.74 13.41
N VAL A 197 14.92 -16.24 12.59
CA VAL A 197 14.91 -16.40 11.13
C VAL A 197 14.71 -17.86 10.78
N SER A 198 13.52 -18.19 10.29
CA SER A 198 13.13 -19.51 9.82
C SER A 198 12.35 -19.32 8.51
N ASP A 199 12.28 -20.35 7.70
CA ASP A 199 11.48 -20.33 6.45
C ASP A 199 10.02 -19.95 6.73
N GLY A 200 9.48 -20.35 7.89
CA GLY A 200 8.16 -19.99 8.34
C GLY A 200 7.98 -18.50 8.65
N ALA A 201 8.98 -17.86 9.27
CA ALA A 201 8.95 -16.42 9.54
C ALA A 201 9.02 -15.60 8.24
N GLU A 202 9.86 -16.03 7.29
CA GLU A 202 9.96 -15.41 5.98
C GLU A 202 8.65 -15.57 5.19
N ALA A 203 8.09 -16.77 5.14
CA ALA A 203 6.79 -17.00 4.50
C ALA A 203 5.68 -16.15 5.13
N GLY A 204 5.65 -16.06 6.45
CA GLY A 204 4.71 -15.21 7.20
C GLY A 204 4.83 -13.73 6.82
N ARG A 205 6.05 -13.22 6.69
CA ARG A 205 6.34 -11.85 6.23
C ARG A 205 5.83 -11.62 4.80
N GLN A 206 6.14 -12.53 3.87
CA GLN A 206 5.71 -12.42 2.47
C GLN A 206 4.18 -12.45 2.35
N LEU A 207 3.50 -13.31 3.10
CA LEU A 207 2.04 -13.34 3.16
C LEU A 207 1.47 -12.02 3.71
N ALA A 208 1.99 -11.55 4.85
CA ALA A 208 1.51 -10.33 5.48
C ALA A 208 1.65 -9.12 4.54
N TYR A 209 2.79 -8.97 3.89
CA TYR A 209 2.99 -7.91 2.90
C TYR A 209 2.07 -8.05 1.68
N THR A 210 1.84 -9.26 1.17
CA THR A 210 0.98 -9.46 0.01
C THR A 210 -0.48 -9.12 0.32
N VAL A 211 -0.99 -9.56 1.48
CA VAL A 211 -2.35 -9.22 1.93
C VAL A 211 -2.47 -7.71 2.18
N ALA A 212 -1.47 -7.10 2.81
CA ALA A 212 -1.43 -5.66 3.03
C ALA A 212 -1.43 -4.88 1.71
N ASP A 213 -0.61 -5.28 0.73
CA ASP A 213 -0.52 -4.63 -0.57
C ASP A 213 -1.83 -4.73 -1.37
N ILE A 214 -2.46 -5.92 -1.43
CA ILE A 214 -3.76 -6.09 -2.08
C ILE A 214 -4.79 -5.15 -1.44
N THR A 215 -4.80 -5.08 -0.12
CA THR A 215 -5.74 -4.23 0.63
C THR A 215 -5.42 -2.74 0.48
N ALA A 216 -4.15 -2.36 0.58
CA ALA A 216 -3.71 -0.95 0.51
C ALA A 216 -3.74 -0.37 -0.90
N LYS A 217 -3.81 -1.19 -1.95
CA LYS A 217 -3.77 -0.75 -3.35
C LYS A 217 -5.08 -1.09 -4.07
N ALA A 218 -5.40 -2.37 -4.28
CA ALA A 218 -6.59 -2.76 -5.02
C ALA A 218 -7.89 -2.42 -4.27
N LEU A 219 -8.04 -2.85 -3.01
CA LEU A 219 -9.23 -2.55 -2.23
C LEU A 219 -9.33 -1.07 -1.86
N TYR A 220 -8.20 -0.44 -1.52
CA TYR A 220 -8.16 0.99 -1.25
C TYR A 220 -8.51 1.82 -2.49
N GLY A 221 -8.01 1.47 -3.68
CA GLY A 221 -8.41 2.09 -4.95
C GLY A 221 -9.91 1.99 -5.22
N LEU A 222 -10.56 0.88 -4.83
CA LEU A 222 -12.03 0.79 -4.86
C LEU A 222 -12.69 1.82 -3.93
N MET A 223 -12.10 2.10 -2.76
CA MET A 223 -12.63 3.14 -1.85
C MET A 223 -12.45 4.54 -2.43
N ILE A 224 -11.30 4.81 -3.08
CA ILE A 224 -11.06 6.06 -3.83
C ILE A 224 -12.13 6.24 -4.93
N LEU A 225 -12.37 5.20 -5.72
CA LEU A 225 -13.41 5.22 -6.76
C LEU A 225 -14.80 5.46 -6.17
N ASN A 226 -15.14 4.84 -5.05
CA ASN A 226 -16.43 5.02 -4.38
C ASN A 226 -16.61 6.45 -3.86
N ILE A 227 -15.56 7.06 -3.29
CA ILE A 227 -15.59 8.48 -2.90
C ILE A 227 -15.80 9.36 -4.14
N ALA A 228 -15.05 9.10 -5.20
CA ALA A 228 -15.15 9.85 -6.45
C ALA A 228 -16.55 9.74 -7.08
N LYS A 229 -17.14 8.54 -7.11
CA LYS A 229 -18.52 8.32 -7.60
C LYS A 229 -19.57 9.02 -6.74
N ALA A 230 -19.48 8.89 -5.41
CA ALA A 230 -20.41 9.54 -4.50
C ALA A 230 -20.39 11.07 -4.68
N ARG A 231 -19.20 11.66 -4.77
CA ARG A 231 -19.03 13.10 -5.02
C ARG A 231 -19.47 13.54 -6.43
N SER A 232 -19.45 12.63 -7.41
CA SER A 232 -19.92 12.91 -8.76
C SER A 232 -21.44 12.92 -8.85
N GLY A 233 -22.14 12.11 -8.03
CA GLY A 233 -23.60 12.11 -7.92
C GLY A 233 -24.17 13.34 -7.21
N ASP A 234 -23.44 13.88 -6.23
CA ASP A 234 -23.83 15.09 -5.49
C ASP A 234 -23.63 16.39 -6.32
N SER A 235 -23.06 16.27 -7.54
CA SER A 235 -22.77 17.41 -8.44
C SER A 235 -23.88 17.66 -9.49
N HIS A 236 -25.02 16.97 -9.38
CA HIS A 236 -26.26 17.17 -10.15
C HIS A 236 -27.37 17.61 -9.17
#